data_c21ed579e47e5d44667bd87949b430bd
#
_entry.id   c21ed579e47e5d44667bd87949b430bd
#
_cell.length_a   1.000
_cell.length_b   1.000
_cell.length_c   1.000
_cell.angle_alpha   90.00
_cell.angle_beta   90.00
_cell.angle_gamma   90.00
#
_symmetry.space_group_name_H-M   'P 1'
#
loop_
_entity.id
_entity.type
_entity.pdbx_description
1 polymer ?
#
loop_
_entity_poly.entity_id
_entity_poly.type
_entity_poly.pdbx_seq_one_letter_code
_entity_poly.pdbx_strand_id
1 'polypeptide(L)'
;MEERLKLTKASTAPKVDATLYQSVGGGLCYLVHMRPDITFTVGYVSRFMEDPREDHWGAVKQLLCYIKGTVDHGIIFPKTGGSRLQLTVFSDAYIVGDIDERRSTSGVLVFLGSAPISWLSLKQKVVALSTCEQGKAAPKRPPAVIL
;
A
#
# COMPACT_ATOMS: atom_id res chain seq x y z
N MET A 1 0.43 -12.18 -6.64
CA MET A 1 1.83 -11.73 -6.40
C MET A 1 2.52 -12.85 -5.64
N GLU A 2 3.64 -13.35 -6.11
CA GLU A 2 4.39 -14.34 -5.34
C GLU A 2 4.76 -13.74 -3.99
N GLU A 3 4.51 -14.48 -2.91
CA GLU A 3 4.72 -14.03 -1.52
C GLU A 3 6.15 -13.62 -1.15
N ARG A 4 7.09 -13.70 -2.11
CA ARG A 4 8.53 -13.51 -1.88
C ARG A 4 9.25 -12.63 -2.90
N LEU A 5 8.54 -11.84 -3.71
CA LEU A 5 9.22 -10.95 -4.65
C LEU A 5 9.93 -9.83 -3.87
N LYS A 6 11.20 -10.03 -3.63
CA LYS A 6 12.06 -9.05 -2.95
C LYS A 6 12.73 -8.18 -4.00
N LEU A 7 12.15 -7.00 -4.27
CA LEU A 7 12.74 -6.01 -5.14
C LEU A 7 13.76 -5.17 -4.38
N THR A 8 14.83 -4.75 -5.06
CA THR A 8 15.90 -3.90 -4.51
C THR A 8 16.23 -2.76 -5.46
N LYS A 9 16.63 -1.60 -4.93
CA LYS A 9 17.14 -0.47 -5.72
C LYS A 9 18.46 -0.81 -6.42
N ALA A 10 19.24 -1.73 -5.86
CA ALA A 10 20.51 -2.20 -6.41
C ALA A 10 20.36 -3.31 -7.47
N SER A 11 19.19 -3.42 -8.12
CA SER A 11 18.95 -4.41 -9.17
C SER A 11 19.93 -4.22 -10.33
N THR A 12 20.46 -5.34 -10.86
CA THR A 12 21.32 -5.38 -12.05
C THR A 12 20.52 -5.59 -13.34
N ALA A 13 19.20 -5.72 -13.26
CA ALA A 13 18.34 -5.90 -14.43
C ALA A 13 18.41 -4.70 -15.39
N PRO A 14 18.09 -4.87 -16.69
CA PRO A 14 18.07 -3.78 -17.66
C PRO A 14 17.16 -2.61 -17.22
N LYS A 15 17.53 -1.40 -17.65
CA LYS A 15 16.72 -0.20 -17.37
C LYS A 15 15.45 -0.22 -18.22
N VAL A 16 14.38 0.29 -17.63
CA VAL A 16 13.09 0.52 -18.29
C VAL A 16 12.88 2.02 -18.46
N ASP A 17 12.05 2.41 -19.42
CA ASP A 17 11.64 3.81 -19.59
C ASP A 17 11.00 4.34 -18.31
N ALA A 18 11.71 5.27 -17.66
CA ALA A 18 11.29 5.89 -16.41
C ALA A 18 10.00 6.70 -16.59
N THR A 19 9.81 7.34 -17.75
CA THR A 19 8.61 8.13 -18.06
C THR A 19 7.36 7.24 -18.09
N LEU A 20 7.46 6.10 -18.78
CA LEU A 20 6.38 5.12 -18.83
C LEU A 20 6.09 4.54 -17.43
N TYR A 21 7.13 4.18 -16.68
CA TYR A 21 6.98 3.65 -15.33
C TYR A 21 6.29 4.63 -14.40
N GLN A 22 6.71 5.91 -14.42
CA GLN A 22 6.13 6.98 -13.61
C GLN A 22 4.68 7.27 -14.00
N SER A 23 4.36 7.29 -15.30
CA SER A 23 3.00 7.49 -15.79
C SER A 23 2.05 6.42 -15.29
N VAL A 24 2.43 5.14 -15.39
CA VAL A 24 1.63 4.02 -14.89
C VAL A 24 1.55 4.07 -13.37
N GLY A 25 2.65 4.35 -12.68
CA GLY A 25 2.71 4.50 -11.23
C GLY A 25 1.79 5.59 -10.72
N GLY A 26 1.72 6.74 -11.39
CA GLY A 26 0.79 7.83 -11.07
C GLY A 26 -0.67 7.41 -11.17
N GLY A 27 -1.05 6.70 -12.24
CA GLY A 27 -2.38 6.12 -12.37
C GLY A 27 -2.73 5.12 -11.28
N LEU A 28 -1.78 4.27 -10.90
CA LEU A 28 -1.95 3.32 -9.81
C LEU A 28 -2.10 4.02 -8.45
N CYS A 29 -1.35 5.09 -8.20
CA CYS A 29 -1.49 5.90 -6.98
C CYS A 29 -2.88 6.54 -6.86
N TYR A 30 -3.45 6.97 -7.99
CA TYR A 30 -4.84 7.46 -8.00
C TYR A 30 -5.85 6.35 -7.68
N LEU A 31 -5.65 5.16 -8.25
CA LEU A 31 -6.55 4.02 -8.07
C LEU A 31 -6.59 3.53 -6.60
N VAL A 32 -5.52 3.70 -5.84
CA VAL A 32 -5.46 3.36 -4.40
C VAL A 32 -6.59 3.99 -3.59
N HIS A 33 -7.09 5.17 -3.98
CA HIS A 33 -8.18 5.85 -3.28
C HIS A 33 -9.52 5.08 -3.36
N MET A 34 -9.66 4.17 -4.30
CA MET A 34 -10.85 3.34 -4.49
C MET A 34 -10.60 1.85 -4.19
N ARG A 35 -9.33 1.44 -4.04
CA ARG A 35 -8.88 0.06 -3.95
C ARG A 35 -7.89 -0.12 -2.79
N PRO A 36 -8.37 -0.34 -1.56
CA PRO A 36 -7.51 -0.56 -0.39
C PRO A 36 -6.59 -1.78 -0.52
N ASP A 37 -7.03 -2.81 -1.24
CA ASP A 37 -6.33 -4.06 -1.47
C ASP A 37 -5.00 -3.92 -2.21
N ILE A 38 -4.84 -2.89 -3.06
CA ILE A 38 -3.59 -2.64 -3.79
C ILE A 38 -2.66 -1.64 -3.12
N THR A 39 -3.07 -1.01 -2.02
CA THR A 39 -2.35 0.11 -1.37
C THR A 39 -0.91 -0.25 -1.03
N PHE A 40 -0.69 -1.40 -0.41
CA PHE A 40 0.66 -1.88 -0.07
C PHE A 40 1.52 -2.06 -1.32
N THR A 41 1.00 -2.75 -2.33
CA THR A 41 1.74 -3.09 -3.56
C THR A 41 2.10 -1.83 -4.33
N VAL A 42 1.16 -0.89 -4.49
CA VAL A 42 1.42 0.40 -5.16
C VAL A 42 2.47 1.19 -4.40
N GLY A 43 2.35 1.30 -3.07
CA GLY A 43 3.38 1.94 -2.24
C GLY A 43 4.75 1.28 -2.35
N TYR A 44 4.80 -0.04 -2.57
CA TYR A 44 6.04 -0.78 -2.74
C TYR A 44 6.71 -0.50 -4.11
N VAL A 45 5.97 -0.61 -5.21
CA VAL A 45 6.52 -0.37 -6.56
C VAL A 45 6.85 1.11 -6.80
N SER A 46 6.16 2.03 -6.13
CA SER A 46 6.44 3.47 -6.22
C SER A 46 7.82 3.87 -5.72
N ARG A 47 8.47 3.02 -4.92
CA ARG A 47 9.85 3.27 -4.42
C ARG A 47 10.92 3.25 -5.51
N PHE A 48 10.60 2.67 -6.66
CA PHE A 48 11.53 2.45 -7.78
C PHE A 48 11.30 3.41 -8.96
N MET A 49 10.48 4.46 -8.79
CA MET A 49 10.16 5.42 -9.86
C MET A 49 11.36 6.23 -10.37
N GLU A 50 12.42 6.36 -9.56
CA GLU A 50 13.62 7.14 -9.90
C GLU A 50 14.52 6.41 -10.91
N ASP A 51 14.79 5.12 -10.71
CA ASP A 51 15.60 4.27 -11.61
C ASP A 51 14.94 2.89 -11.76
N PRO A 52 13.86 2.80 -12.57
CA PRO A 52 13.12 1.55 -12.72
C PRO A 52 13.88 0.53 -13.56
N ARG A 53 13.81 -0.75 -13.15
CA ARG A 53 14.41 -1.88 -13.80
C ARG A 53 13.35 -2.88 -14.29
N GLU A 54 13.74 -3.86 -15.09
CA GLU A 54 12.81 -4.85 -15.64
C GLU A 54 12.11 -5.68 -14.58
N ASP A 55 12.76 -6.01 -13.48
CA ASP A 55 12.17 -6.71 -12.34
C ASP A 55 11.09 -5.85 -11.66
N HIS A 56 11.34 -4.55 -11.48
CA HIS A 56 10.34 -3.60 -10.99
C HIS A 56 9.14 -3.51 -11.94
N TRP A 57 9.42 -3.47 -13.25
CA TRP A 57 8.38 -3.43 -14.28
C TRP A 57 7.56 -4.74 -14.31
N GLY A 58 8.21 -5.88 -14.06
CA GLY A 58 7.55 -7.17 -13.90
C GLY A 58 6.50 -7.15 -12.77
N ALA A 59 6.85 -6.56 -11.61
CA ALA A 59 5.91 -6.41 -10.50
C ALA A 59 4.73 -5.50 -10.84
N VAL A 60 4.96 -4.40 -11.57
CA VAL A 60 3.88 -3.52 -12.06
C VAL A 60 2.95 -4.26 -13.02
N LYS A 61 3.50 -5.06 -13.95
CA LYS A 61 2.69 -5.89 -14.86
C LYS A 61 1.82 -6.89 -14.09
N GLN A 62 2.36 -7.57 -13.08
CA GLN A 62 1.58 -8.48 -12.23
C GLN A 62 0.43 -7.77 -11.52
N LEU A 63 0.70 -6.56 -10.99
CA LEU A 63 -0.33 -5.74 -10.36
C LEU A 63 -1.43 -5.35 -11.35
N LEU A 64 -1.07 -4.95 -12.58
CA LEU A 64 -2.05 -4.65 -13.64
C LEU A 64 -2.89 -5.87 -14.02
N CYS A 65 -2.29 -7.05 -14.09
CA CYS A 65 -3.02 -8.32 -14.30
C CYS A 65 -4.00 -8.60 -13.16
N TYR A 66 -3.60 -8.37 -11.91
CA TYR A 66 -4.48 -8.50 -10.75
C TYR A 66 -5.66 -7.54 -10.83
N ILE A 67 -5.41 -6.25 -11.14
CA ILE A 67 -6.46 -5.24 -11.30
C ILE A 67 -7.42 -5.64 -12.42
N LYS A 68 -6.90 -6.10 -13.57
CA LYS A 68 -7.71 -6.58 -14.69
C LYS A 68 -8.60 -7.77 -14.28
N GLY A 69 -8.09 -8.70 -13.48
CA GLY A 69 -8.85 -9.85 -12.99
C GLY A 69 -9.86 -9.51 -11.89
N THR A 70 -9.81 -8.31 -11.33
CA THR A 70 -10.65 -7.86 -10.20
C THR A 70 -11.37 -6.54 -10.50
N VAL A 71 -11.72 -6.30 -11.76
CA VAL A 71 -12.39 -5.05 -12.20
C VAL A 71 -13.72 -4.83 -11.48
N ASP A 72 -14.44 -5.92 -11.18
CA ASP A 72 -15.74 -5.87 -10.51
C ASP A 72 -15.62 -5.71 -8.98
N HIS A 73 -14.40 -5.71 -8.43
CA HIS A 73 -14.18 -5.48 -7.00
C HIS A 73 -14.24 -3.99 -6.68
N GLY A 74 -15.00 -3.65 -5.65
CA GLY A 74 -15.14 -2.27 -5.18
C GLY A 74 -15.48 -2.22 -3.70
N ILE A 75 -15.64 -0.99 -3.20
CA ILE A 75 -16.05 -0.74 -1.82
C ILE A 75 -17.56 -0.55 -1.81
N ILE A 76 -18.24 -1.28 -0.93
CA ILE A 76 -19.68 -1.15 -0.72
C ILE A 76 -19.91 -0.27 0.52
N PHE A 77 -20.65 0.82 0.34
CA PHE A 77 -21.13 1.66 1.42
C PHE A 77 -22.59 1.31 1.71
N PRO A 78 -22.88 0.49 2.74
CA PRO A 78 -24.26 0.09 3.04
C PRO A 78 -25.03 1.29 3.54
N LYS A 79 -26.30 1.40 3.09
CA LYS A 79 -27.23 2.41 3.61
C LYS A 79 -27.61 2.05 5.05
N THR A 80 -27.13 2.81 6.02
CA THR A 80 -27.40 2.59 7.43
C THR A 80 -28.71 3.24 7.81
N GLY A 81 -29.73 2.43 8.10
CA GLY A 81 -31.02 2.90 8.60
C GLY A 81 -30.99 3.21 10.10
N GLY A 82 -30.50 4.39 10.50
CA GLY A 82 -30.65 4.91 11.85
C GLY A 82 -29.83 4.24 12.96
N SER A 83 -28.96 3.28 12.66
CA SER A 83 -28.09 2.64 13.65
C SER A 83 -26.91 3.55 14.04
N ARG A 84 -26.48 3.48 15.29
CA ARG A 84 -25.31 4.22 15.80
C ARG A 84 -24.07 3.76 15.04
N LEU A 85 -23.46 4.65 14.27
CA LEU A 85 -22.24 4.35 13.52
C LEU A 85 -21.07 4.22 14.48
N GLN A 86 -20.40 3.07 14.46
CA GLN A 86 -19.22 2.81 15.27
C GLN A 86 -17.97 2.95 14.40
N LEU A 87 -17.00 3.72 14.86
CA LEU A 87 -15.68 3.81 14.26
C LEU A 87 -14.79 2.69 14.79
N THR A 88 -14.25 1.87 13.88
CA THR A 88 -13.31 0.79 14.22
C THR A 88 -12.01 1.00 13.45
N VAL A 89 -10.88 0.91 14.15
CA VAL A 89 -9.55 1.10 13.55
C VAL A 89 -8.73 -0.17 13.72
N PHE A 90 -8.21 -0.70 12.62
CA PHE A 90 -7.24 -1.78 12.60
C PHE A 90 -5.88 -1.22 12.22
N SER A 91 -4.84 -1.61 12.93
CA SER A 91 -3.46 -1.28 12.59
C SER A 91 -2.60 -2.53 12.65
N ASP A 92 -1.71 -2.67 11.68
CA ASP A 92 -0.74 -3.75 11.60
C ASP A 92 0.64 -3.18 11.25
N ALA A 93 1.70 -3.87 11.67
CA ALA A 93 3.06 -3.48 11.39
C ALA A 93 3.84 -4.72 10.91
N TYR A 94 4.17 -4.73 9.61
CA TYR A 94 4.96 -5.79 9.01
C TYR A 94 6.45 -5.55 9.20
N ILE A 95 7.11 -6.49 9.90
CA ILE A 95 8.54 -6.44 10.21
C ILE A 95 9.36 -6.81 8.96
N VAL A 96 10.31 -5.92 8.58
CA VAL A 96 11.41 -6.24 7.64
C VAL A 96 10.95 -6.69 6.25
N GLY A 97 10.03 -5.93 5.61
CA GLY A 97 9.70 -6.13 4.20
C GLY A 97 10.65 -5.46 3.21
N ASP A 98 11.55 -4.59 3.67
CA ASP A 98 12.45 -3.81 2.84
C ASP A 98 13.91 -4.24 3.04
N ILE A 99 14.51 -4.73 1.94
CA ILE A 99 15.92 -5.19 1.97
C ILE A 99 16.88 -4.01 2.00
N ASP A 100 16.54 -2.90 1.33
CA ASP A 100 17.43 -1.76 1.12
C ASP A 100 17.60 -0.94 2.41
N GLU A 101 16.50 -0.69 3.15
CA GLU A 101 16.54 0.20 4.31
C GLU A 101 16.15 -0.49 5.63
N ARG A 102 15.77 -1.76 5.61
CA ARG A 102 15.36 -2.58 6.78
C ARG A 102 14.27 -1.93 7.64
N ARG A 103 13.42 -1.11 7.04
CA ARG A 103 12.32 -0.42 7.70
C ARG A 103 11.02 -1.20 7.55
N SER A 104 10.25 -1.23 8.61
CA SER A 104 8.95 -1.86 8.65
C SER A 104 7.91 -1.03 7.92
N THR A 105 6.85 -1.68 7.44
CA THR A 105 5.68 -1.01 6.86
C THR A 105 4.52 -1.15 7.83
N SER A 106 3.84 -0.03 8.14
CA SER A 106 2.63 -0.02 8.93
C SER A 106 1.41 0.13 8.03
N GLY A 107 0.40 -0.71 8.26
CA GLY A 107 -0.92 -0.62 7.68
C GLY A 107 -1.92 -0.04 8.68
N VAL A 108 -2.83 0.79 8.21
CA VAL A 108 -3.99 1.27 8.99
C VAL A 108 -5.23 1.15 8.11
N LEU A 109 -6.30 0.63 8.69
CA LEU A 109 -7.59 0.50 8.05
C LEU A 109 -8.68 0.96 9.01
N VAL A 110 -9.49 1.92 8.59
CA VAL A 110 -10.54 2.55 9.38
C VAL A 110 -11.91 2.21 8.79
N PHE A 111 -12.79 1.70 9.61
CA PHE A 111 -14.17 1.41 9.26
C PHE A 111 -15.13 2.35 9.97
N LEU A 112 -16.20 2.72 9.28
CA LEU A 112 -17.38 3.32 9.86
C LEU A 112 -18.55 2.33 9.71
N GLY A 113 -18.96 1.71 10.81
CA GLY A 113 -19.83 0.53 10.75
C GLY A 113 -19.13 -0.62 10.01
N SER A 114 -19.70 -1.07 8.89
CA SER A 114 -19.15 -2.13 8.03
C SER A 114 -18.39 -1.60 6.80
N ALA A 115 -18.36 -0.28 6.57
CA ALA A 115 -17.74 0.31 5.40
C ALA A 115 -16.30 0.78 5.71
N PRO A 116 -15.28 0.41 4.92
CA PRO A 116 -13.95 1.00 5.03
C PRO A 116 -14.00 2.44 4.49
N ILE A 117 -13.54 3.40 5.29
CA ILE A 117 -13.57 4.83 4.96
C ILE A 117 -12.18 5.46 4.80
N SER A 118 -11.15 4.82 5.34
CA SER A 118 -9.77 5.29 5.22
C SER A 118 -8.81 4.13 5.34
N TRP A 119 -7.75 4.13 4.53
CA TRP A 119 -6.69 3.14 4.57
C TRP A 119 -5.36 3.77 4.22
N LEU A 120 -4.30 3.21 4.80
CA LEU A 120 -2.96 3.72 4.66
C LEU A 120 -1.97 2.58 4.76
N SER A 121 -0.94 2.61 3.93
CA SER A 121 0.23 1.76 4.05
C SER A 121 1.46 2.63 3.95
N LEU A 122 2.19 2.77 5.05
CA LEU A 122 3.35 3.65 5.14
C LEU A 122 4.59 2.90 5.62
N LYS A 123 5.71 3.19 4.96
CA LYS A 123 7.02 2.79 5.44
C LYS A 123 7.37 3.62 6.69
N GLN A 124 7.79 2.95 7.76
CA GLN A 124 8.19 3.63 9.00
C GLN A 124 9.46 4.46 8.79
N LYS A 125 9.54 5.61 9.44
CA LYS A 125 10.72 6.48 9.37
C LYS A 125 11.89 5.94 10.20
N VAL A 126 11.61 5.14 11.22
CA VAL A 126 12.58 4.59 12.17
C VAL A 126 12.65 3.08 12.00
N VAL A 127 13.85 2.50 12.17
CA VAL A 127 14.05 1.05 12.26
C VAL A 127 13.68 0.63 13.68
N ALA A 128 12.61 -0.15 13.82
CA ALA A 128 12.21 -0.71 15.11
C ALA A 128 12.99 -2.02 15.36
N LEU A 129 13.54 -2.18 16.55
CA LEU A 129 14.30 -3.36 16.96
C LEU A 129 13.39 -4.47 17.51
N SER A 130 12.15 -4.12 17.87
CA SER A 130 11.17 -5.06 18.42
C SER A 130 9.73 -4.76 17.97
N THR A 131 8.84 -5.74 18.05
CA THR A 131 7.42 -5.60 17.77
C THR A 131 6.73 -4.58 18.68
N CYS A 132 7.19 -4.45 19.93
CA CYS A 132 6.66 -3.46 20.88
C CYS A 132 7.00 -2.01 20.50
N GLU A 133 8.16 -1.77 19.89
CA GLU A 133 8.54 -0.44 19.41
C GLU A 133 7.79 -0.05 18.13
N GLN A 134 7.44 -1.01 17.30
CA GLN A 134 6.68 -0.79 16.07
C GLN A 134 5.28 -0.25 16.35
N GLY A 135 4.62 -0.75 17.38
CA GLY A 135 3.31 -0.26 17.80
C GLY A 135 3.34 1.21 18.27
N LYS A 136 4.49 1.69 18.77
CA LYS A 136 4.68 3.10 19.14
C LYS A 136 4.97 4.00 17.93
N ALA A 137 5.56 3.46 16.88
CA ALA A 137 5.89 4.17 15.64
C ALA A 137 4.73 4.24 14.64
N ALA A 138 3.66 3.45 14.86
CA ALA A 138 2.44 3.53 14.06
C ALA A 138 1.77 4.91 14.23
N PRO A 139 1.17 5.48 13.19
CA PRO A 139 0.50 6.77 13.29
C PRO A 139 -0.62 6.70 14.33
N LYS A 140 -0.50 7.48 15.40
CA LYS A 140 -1.45 7.52 16.51
C LYS A 140 -2.82 8.13 16.13
N ARG A 141 -2.92 8.74 14.95
CA ARG A 141 -4.17 9.28 14.40
C ARG A 141 -4.31 8.85 12.95
N PRO A 142 -5.47 8.30 12.55
CA PRO A 142 -5.79 8.19 11.14
C PRO A 142 -5.75 9.61 10.51
N PRO A 143 -5.37 9.74 9.24
CA PRO A 143 -5.49 11.01 8.55
C PRO A 143 -6.92 11.53 8.71
N ALA A 144 -7.07 12.83 8.93
CA ALA A 144 -8.38 13.45 9.10
C ALA A 144 -9.26 13.06 7.91
N VAL A 145 -10.36 12.38 8.19
CA VAL A 145 -11.38 12.11 7.18
C VAL A 145 -12.05 13.44 6.92
N ILE A 146 -11.77 14.04 5.78
CA ILE A 146 -12.54 15.18 5.28
C ILE A 146 -13.85 14.57 4.79
N LEU A 147 -14.90 14.75 5.55
CA LEU A 147 -16.28 14.46 5.16
C LEU A 147 -16.75 15.46 4.11
#